data_360d86eff68aa618d19641ed14bb0377
#
_entry.id   360d86eff68aa618d19641ed14bb0377
#
_cell.length_a   1.000
_cell.length_b   1.000
_cell.length_c   1.000
_cell.angle_alpha   90.00
_cell.angle_beta   90.00
_cell.angle_gamma   90.00
#
_symmetry.space_group_name_H-M   'P 1'
#
loop_
_entity.id
_entity.type
_entity.pdbx_description
1 polymer ?
#
loop_
_entity_poly.entity_id
_entity_poly.type
_entity_poly.pdbx_seq_one_letter_code
_entity_poly.pdbx_strand_id
1 'polypeptide(L)'
;MGNVLLYFDPDYFIKKLGFDGAEKELLKASVFEGPEWSELDWGRLTEEDALITICSRLPRHLHAAAKKLVMMWDRPILEVPGMFDLISELKQRGYRIYLLSNASLRQHDYWPRIPASVFFDGTVVSADFGCIKPYPKIYTILFEQYSLTPEECFFIDDRPENISGGEFLGMPGFVFKNDVAELRNELIQRGIL
;
A
#
# COMPACT_ATOMS: atom_id res chain seq x y z
N MET A 1 -0.48 3.00 -0.64
CA MET A 1 0.21 2.63 -1.89
C MET A 1 -0.62 1.67 -2.72
N GLY A 2 -0.93 0.47 -2.22
CA GLY A 2 -1.94 -0.39 -2.84
C GLY A 2 -3.26 0.36 -2.98
N ASN A 3 -3.98 0.14 -4.08
CA ASN A 3 -5.23 0.80 -4.46
C ASN A 3 -5.17 2.35 -4.55
N VAL A 4 -3.96 2.93 -4.55
CA VAL A 4 -3.73 4.35 -4.84
C VAL A 4 -2.73 4.51 -5.99
N LEU A 5 -1.52 3.96 -5.86
CA LEU A 5 -0.50 3.99 -6.92
C LEU A 5 -0.57 2.76 -7.82
N LEU A 6 -0.90 1.63 -7.24
CA LEU A 6 -0.99 0.34 -7.91
C LEU A 6 -2.22 -0.44 -7.41
N TYR A 7 -2.76 -1.29 -8.25
CA TYR A 7 -3.81 -2.22 -7.84
C TYR A 7 -3.23 -3.34 -6.99
N PHE A 8 -3.88 -3.57 -5.84
CA PHE A 8 -3.66 -4.74 -5.02
C PHE A 8 -4.90 -5.63 -5.12
N ASP A 9 -4.83 -6.63 -6.01
CA ASP A 9 -5.95 -7.52 -6.32
C ASP A 9 -5.55 -8.99 -6.11
N PRO A 10 -5.80 -9.54 -4.91
CA PRO A 10 -5.56 -10.95 -4.61
C PRO A 10 -6.20 -11.93 -5.59
N ASP A 11 -7.43 -11.63 -6.05
CA ASP A 11 -8.14 -12.50 -7.01
C ASP A 11 -7.41 -12.57 -8.34
N TYR A 12 -6.92 -11.43 -8.83
CA TYR A 12 -6.10 -11.38 -10.05
C TYR A 12 -4.80 -12.16 -9.89
N PHE A 13 -4.09 -11.97 -8.77
CA PHE A 13 -2.80 -12.65 -8.55
C PHE A 13 -2.95 -14.16 -8.49
N ILE A 14 -4.00 -14.66 -7.82
CA ILE A 14 -4.28 -16.09 -7.70
C ILE A 14 -4.70 -16.67 -9.05
N LYS A 15 -5.62 -16.01 -9.78
CA LYS A 15 -6.03 -16.45 -11.12
C LYS A 15 -4.88 -16.52 -12.11
N LYS A 16 -3.95 -15.57 -12.04
CA LYS A 16 -2.74 -15.58 -12.87
C LYS A 16 -1.85 -16.80 -12.64
N LEU A 17 -1.91 -17.41 -11.47
CA LEU A 17 -1.21 -18.68 -11.16
C LEU A 17 -1.98 -19.89 -11.62
N GLY A 18 -3.18 -19.74 -12.21
CA GLY A 18 -4.01 -20.80 -12.75
C GLY A 18 -4.97 -21.44 -11.74
N PHE A 19 -5.24 -20.76 -10.60
CA PHE A 19 -6.17 -21.24 -9.59
C PHE A 19 -7.50 -20.47 -9.65
N ASP A 20 -8.60 -21.21 -9.51
CA ASP A 20 -9.95 -20.66 -9.38
C ASP A 20 -10.79 -21.53 -8.42
N GLY A 21 -12.11 -21.21 -8.29
CA GLY A 21 -13.02 -21.95 -7.43
C GLY A 21 -12.54 -22.07 -5.98
N ALA A 22 -12.67 -23.25 -5.41
CA ALA A 22 -12.36 -23.49 -4.00
C ALA A 22 -10.87 -23.27 -3.65
N GLU A 23 -9.95 -23.61 -4.57
CA GLU A 23 -8.51 -23.41 -4.34
C GLU A 23 -8.13 -21.93 -4.33
N LYS A 24 -8.77 -21.11 -5.18
CA LYS A 24 -8.60 -19.65 -5.18
C LYS A 24 -9.04 -19.07 -3.83
N GLU A 25 -10.23 -19.42 -3.37
CA GLU A 25 -10.75 -18.93 -2.07
C GLU A 25 -9.86 -19.37 -0.89
N LEU A 26 -9.38 -20.60 -0.92
CA LEU A 26 -8.47 -21.12 0.12
C LEU A 26 -7.13 -20.37 0.12
N LEU A 27 -6.53 -20.13 -1.04
CA LEU A 27 -5.29 -19.34 -1.17
C LEU A 27 -5.51 -17.90 -0.71
N LYS A 28 -6.62 -17.27 -1.11
CA LYS A 28 -6.96 -15.90 -0.72
C LYS A 28 -7.08 -15.77 0.79
N ALA A 29 -7.92 -16.62 1.41
CA ALA A 29 -8.12 -16.62 2.85
C ALA A 29 -6.84 -16.91 3.63
N SER A 30 -6.00 -17.85 3.14
CA SER A 30 -4.79 -18.27 3.86
C SER A 30 -3.64 -17.27 3.71
N VAL A 31 -3.49 -16.60 2.55
CA VAL A 31 -2.35 -15.71 2.27
C VAL A 31 -2.68 -14.26 2.59
N PHE A 32 -3.76 -13.71 2.02
CA PHE A 32 -4.03 -12.27 2.05
C PHE A 32 -4.98 -11.85 3.18
N GLU A 33 -5.86 -12.75 3.62
CA GLU A 33 -6.83 -12.49 4.68
C GLU A 33 -6.42 -13.13 6.02
N GLY A 34 -5.32 -13.89 6.03
CA GLY A 34 -4.73 -14.46 7.23
C GLY A 34 -4.03 -13.40 8.10
N PRO A 35 -3.85 -13.69 9.40
CA PRO A 35 -3.20 -12.77 10.33
C PRO A 35 -1.75 -12.44 9.94
N GLU A 36 -1.07 -13.34 9.24
CA GLU A 36 0.32 -13.18 8.84
C GLU A 36 0.53 -11.96 7.94
N TRP A 37 -0.44 -11.62 7.06
CA TRP A 37 -0.34 -10.45 6.20
C TRP A 37 -0.25 -9.16 7.03
N SER A 38 -1.09 -9.04 8.05
CA SER A 38 -1.04 -7.90 8.97
C SER A 38 0.25 -7.88 9.79
N GLU A 39 0.75 -9.03 10.25
CA GLU A 39 2.00 -9.10 11.02
C GLU A 39 3.23 -8.77 10.16
N LEU A 40 3.19 -9.06 8.84
CA LEU A 40 4.18 -8.59 7.88
C LEU A 40 4.17 -7.05 7.77
N ASP A 41 2.99 -6.44 7.67
CA ASP A 41 2.85 -4.98 7.62
C ASP A 41 3.28 -4.31 8.94
N TRP A 42 3.15 -5.01 10.07
CA TRP A 42 3.69 -4.58 11.36
C TRP A 42 5.21 -4.77 11.49
N GLY A 43 5.85 -5.47 10.56
CA GLY A 43 7.28 -5.85 10.68
C GLY A 43 7.57 -6.86 11.81
N ARG A 44 6.57 -7.64 12.23
CA ARG A 44 6.69 -8.63 13.32
C ARG A 44 7.00 -10.04 12.82
N LEU A 45 6.78 -10.28 11.54
CA LEU A 45 7.12 -11.53 10.86
C LEU A 45 7.99 -11.25 9.64
N THR A 46 8.86 -12.21 9.32
CA THR A 46 9.49 -12.30 7.99
C THR A 46 8.55 -13.02 7.02
N GLU A 47 8.76 -12.83 5.73
CA GLU A 47 8.02 -13.56 4.70
C GLU A 47 8.24 -15.09 4.81
N GLU A 48 9.44 -15.51 5.21
CA GLU A 48 9.77 -16.92 5.44
C GLU A 48 8.98 -17.51 6.60
N ASP A 49 8.90 -16.82 7.74
CA ASP A 49 8.13 -17.28 8.91
C ASP A 49 6.63 -17.28 8.62
N ALA A 50 6.12 -16.25 7.93
CA ALA A 50 4.73 -16.19 7.47
C ALA A 50 4.40 -17.39 6.57
N LEU A 51 5.30 -17.74 5.62
CA LEU A 51 5.11 -18.89 4.74
C LEU A 51 5.05 -20.22 5.45
N ILE A 52 5.86 -20.42 6.49
CA ILE A 52 5.81 -21.64 7.32
C ILE A 52 4.39 -21.82 7.89
N THR A 53 3.86 -20.75 8.48
CA THR A 53 2.52 -20.77 9.11
C THR A 53 1.40 -20.91 8.07
N ILE A 54 1.46 -20.15 6.97
CA ILE A 54 0.49 -20.23 5.87
C ILE A 54 0.47 -21.65 5.28
N CYS A 55 1.64 -22.21 4.96
CA CYS A 55 1.75 -23.54 4.38
C CYS A 55 1.28 -24.66 5.31
N SER A 56 1.35 -24.48 6.63
CA SER A 56 0.83 -25.46 7.58
C SER A 56 -0.70 -25.65 7.50
N ARG A 57 -1.42 -24.64 6.99
CA ARG A 57 -2.88 -24.65 6.79
C ARG A 57 -3.30 -25.08 5.38
N LEU A 58 -2.36 -25.17 4.46
CA LEU A 58 -2.63 -25.43 3.04
C LEU A 58 -2.26 -26.85 2.62
N PRO A 59 -3.01 -27.47 1.71
CA PRO A 59 -2.58 -28.69 1.03
C PRO A 59 -1.22 -28.50 0.33
N ARG A 60 -0.38 -29.54 0.32
CA ARG A 60 0.98 -29.46 -0.20
C ARG A 60 1.08 -28.95 -1.63
N HIS A 61 0.13 -29.27 -2.50
CA HIS A 61 0.15 -28.83 -3.89
C HIS A 61 -0.04 -27.30 -4.05
N LEU A 62 -0.58 -26.61 -3.03
CA LEU A 62 -0.75 -25.14 -3.02
C LEU A 62 0.45 -24.39 -2.44
N HIS A 63 1.44 -25.07 -1.83
CA HIS A 63 2.57 -24.41 -1.17
C HIS A 63 3.40 -23.56 -2.14
N ALA A 64 3.61 -24.05 -3.38
CA ALA A 64 4.36 -23.30 -4.40
C ALA A 64 3.61 -22.02 -4.83
N ALA A 65 2.27 -22.09 -4.89
CA ALA A 65 1.44 -20.92 -5.18
C ALA A 65 1.49 -19.91 -4.01
N ALA A 66 1.30 -20.37 -2.78
CA ALA A 66 1.41 -19.52 -1.59
C ALA A 66 2.76 -18.78 -1.55
N LYS A 67 3.87 -19.48 -1.81
CA LYS A 67 5.20 -18.87 -1.89
C LYS A 67 5.26 -17.76 -2.94
N LYS A 68 4.71 -17.98 -4.14
CA LYS A 68 4.68 -16.96 -5.18
C LYS A 68 3.83 -15.75 -4.76
N LEU A 69 2.68 -15.98 -4.14
CA LEU A 69 1.78 -14.93 -3.67
C LEU A 69 2.41 -14.08 -2.56
N VAL A 70 3.12 -14.67 -1.61
CA VAL A 70 3.81 -13.91 -0.57
C VAL A 70 5.03 -13.18 -1.12
N MET A 71 5.87 -13.87 -1.93
CA MET A 71 7.18 -13.36 -2.32
C MET A 71 7.19 -12.57 -3.63
N MET A 72 6.13 -12.64 -4.46
CA MET A 72 6.16 -12.13 -5.84
C MET A 72 4.82 -11.57 -6.32
N TRP A 73 3.86 -11.24 -5.41
CA TRP A 73 2.56 -10.68 -5.80
C TRP A 73 2.72 -9.40 -6.64
N ASP A 74 3.79 -8.67 -6.41
CA ASP A 74 4.17 -7.43 -7.07
C ASP A 74 4.70 -7.60 -8.51
N ARG A 75 4.51 -8.79 -9.13
CA ARG A 75 4.99 -9.11 -10.48
C ARG A 75 3.90 -9.67 -11.38
N PRO A 76 3.36 -8.85 -12.31
CA PRO A 76 3.71 -7.47 -12.65
C PRO A 76 3.16 -6.46 -11.65
N ILE A 77 3.76 -5.28 -11.62
CA ILE A 77 3.15 -4.12 -11.00
C ILE A 77 1.97 -3.67 -11.88
N LEU A 78 0.81 -3.50 -11.27
CA LEU A 78 -0.41 -3.04 -11.93
C LEU A 78 -0.66 -1.60 -11.51
N GLU A 79 -0.22 -0.65 -12.30
CA GLU A 79 -0.39 0.78 -11.98
C GLU A 79 -1.86 1.21 -12.09
N VAL A 80 -2.26 2.16 -11.23
CA VAL A 80 -3.56 2.84 -11.36
C VAL A 80 -3.46 3.83 -12.52
N PRO A 81 -4.26 3.68 -13.61
CA PRO A 81 -4.15 4.52 -14.79
C PRO A 81 -4.34 6.01 -14.48
N GLY A 82 -3.46 6.85 -15.02
CA GLY A 82 -3.49 8.30 -14.83
C GLY A 82 -2.85 8.79 -13.52
N MET A 83 -2.53 7.91 -12.58
CA MET A 83 -1.92 8.33 -11.31
C MET A 83 -0.47 8.80 -11.51
N PHE A 84 0.30 8.17 -12.41
CA PHE A 84 1.64 8.62 -12.76
C PHE A 84 1.64 10.07 -13.27
N ASP A 85 0.72 10.40 -14.19
CA ASP A 85 0.63 11.76 -14.78
C ASP A 85 0.22 12.78 -13.72
N LEU A 86 -0.75 12.43 -12.85
CA LEU A 86 -1.19 13.30 -11.75
C LEU A 86 -0.04 13.61 -10.78
N ILE A 87 0.71 12.60 -10.36
CA ILE A 87 1.87 12.76 -9.46
C ILE A 87 2.97 13.59 -10.14
N SER A 88 3.26 13.32 -11.42
CA SER A 88 4.21 14.11 -12.19
C SER A 88 3.82 15.60 -12.26
N GLU A 89 2.53 15.89 -12.49
CA GLU A 89 2.03 17.27 -12.50
C GLU A 89 2.18 17.95 -11.14
N LEU A 90 1.81 17.27 -10.05
CA LEU A 90 1.99 17.79 -8.69
C LEU A 90 3.47 18.12 -8.43
N LYS A 91 4.37 17.23 -8.84
CA LYS A 91 5.82 17.46 -8.69
C LYS A 91 6.30 18.66 -9.49
N GLN A 92 5.82 18.85 -10.73
CA GLN A 92 6.16 20.01 -11.58
C GLN A 92 5.63 21.32 -10.99
N ARG A 93 4.54 21.30 -10.25
CA ARG A 93 4.00 22.45 -9.51
C ARG A 93 4.77 22.75 -8.20
N GLY A 94 5.78 21.95 -7.87
CA GLY A 94 6.66 22.16 -6.72
C GLY A 94 6.19 21.48 -5.42
N TYR A 95 5.18 20.64 -5.48
CA TYR A 95 4.77 19.88 -4.29
C TYR A 95 5.83 18.86 -3.87
N ARG A 96 6.01 18.71 -2.56
CA ARG A 96 6.75 17.59 -1.97
C ARG A 96 5.80 16.41 -1.83
N ILE A 97 6.24 15.23 -2.23
CA ILE A 97 5.41 14.02 -2.28
C ILE A 97 6.05 12.94 -1.43
N TYR A 98 5.30 12.39 -0.49
CA TYR A 98 5.77 11.38 0.45
C TYR A 98 4.88 10.15 0.41
N LEU A 99 5.48 8.98 0.61
CA LEU A 99 4.75 7.73 0.76
C LEU A 99 4.58 7.40 2.24
N LEU A 100 3.32 7.12 2.65
CA LEU A 100 2.97 6.54 3.94
C LEU A 100 2.22 5.22 3.69
N SER A 101 2.87 4.09 3.92
CA SER A 101 2.36 2.77 3.51
C SER A 101 2.32 1.76 4.65
N ASN A 102 1.17 1.06 4.80
CA ASN A 102 1.16 -0.22 5.50
C ASN A 102 1.69 -1.26 4.52
N ALA A 103 2.87 -1.79 4.78
CA ALA A 103 3.51 -2.80 3.95
C ALA A 103 4.66 -3.48 4.70
N SER A 104 4.98 -4.71 4.30
CA SER A 104 6.15 -5.43 4.79
C SER A 104 7.47 -4.81 4.29
N LEU A 105 8.60 -5.27 4.84
CA LEU A 105 9.93 -4.84 4.42
C LEU A 105 10.21 -5.09 2.93
N ARG A 106 9.49 -6.02 2.29
CA ARG A 106 9.58 -6.24 0.84
C ARG A 106 9.23 -5.01 0.00
N GLN A 107 8.55 -4.01 0.59
CA GLN A 107 8.30 -2.77 -0.15
C GLN A 107 9.59 -2.14 -0.67
N HIS A 108 10.68 -2.23 0.06
CA HIS A 108 11.98 -1.72 -0.39
C HIS A 108 12.48 -2.38 -1.69
N ASP A 109 12.15 -3.64 -1.91
CA ASP A 109 12.56 -4.39 -3.11
C ASP A 109 11.74 -3.99 -4.36
N TYR A 110 10.44 -3.70 -4.20
CA TYR A 110 9.59 -3.39 -5.35
C TYR A 110 9.30 -1.90 -5.54
N TRP A 111 9.51 -1.07 -4.53
CA TRP A 111 9.33 0.37 -4.63
C TRP A 111 10.07 1.01 -5.82
N PRO A 112 11.37 0.71 -6.07
CA PRO A 112 12.10 1.29 -7.21
C PRO A 112 11.56 0.86 -8.58
N ARG A 113 10.72 -0.17 -8.63
CA ARG A 113 10.09 -0.66 -9.89
C ARG A 113 8.75 0.01 -10.18
N ILE A 114 8.20 0.78 -9.25
CA ILE A 114 6.99 1.57 -9.46
C ILE A 114 7.39 2.86 -10.19
N PRO A 115 6.93 3.11 -11.42
CA PRO A 115 7.39 4.26 -12.21
C PRO A 115 7.23 5.60 -11.49
N ALA A 116 6.13 5.80 -10.76
CA ALA A 116 5.89 7.02 -10.01
C ALA A 116 6.86 7.24 -8.83
N SER A 117 7.61 6.22 -8.39
CA SER A 117 8.51 6.31 -7.24
C SER A 117 9.57 7.41 -7.37
N VAL A 118 9.97 7.73 -8.60
CA VAL A 118 10.98 8.76 -8.90
C VAL A 118 10.56 10.18 -8.49
N PHE A 119 9.27 10.41 -8.28
CA PHE A 119 8.74 11.71 -7.88
C PHE A 119 8.63 11.91 -6.37
N PHE A 120 8.87 10.86 -5.59
CA PHE A 120 8.70 10.91 -4.14
C PHE A 120 9.97 11.42 -3.44
N ASP A 121 9.77 12.34 -2.50
CA ASP A 121 10.83 12.95 -1.70
C ASP A 121 11.19 12.10 -0.48
N GLY A 122 10.36 11.10 -0.16
CA GLY A 122 10.63 10.17 0.93
C GLY A 122 9.52 9.16 1.15
N THR A 123 9.82 8.17 1.99
CA THR A 123 8.92 7.04 2.28
C THR A 123 8.91 6.72 3.77
N VAL A 124 7.72 6.38 4.29
CA VAL A 124 7.52 5.75 5.59
C VAL A 124 6.79 4.43 5.36
N VAL A 125 7.46 3.32 5.63
CA VAL A 125 6.93 1.96 5.53
C VAL A 125 6.67 1.44 6.94
N SER A 126 5.49 0.95 7.21
CA SER A 126 5.04 0.55 8.55
C SER A 126 5.94 -0.49 9.21
N ALA A 127 6.43 -1.46 8.43
CA ALA A 127 7.29 -2.52 8.94
C ALA A 127 8.64 -2.02 9.49
N ASP A 128 9.17 -0.89 8.97
CA ASP A 128 10.42 -0.29 9.48
C ASP A 128 10.27 0.24 10.91
N PHE A 129 9.04 0.61 11.30
CA PHE A 129 8.79 1.31 12.56
C PHE A 129 7.92 0.52 13.55
N GLY A 130 7.47 -0.67 13.18
CA GLY A 130 6.60 -1.47 14.02
C GLY A 130 5.29 -0.76 14.38
N CYS A 131 4.70 -0.03 13.45
CA CYS A 131 3.41 0.65 13.62
C CYS A 131 2.72 0.85 12.26
N ILE A 132 1.39 0.74 12.24
CA ILE A 132 0.57 0.81 11.02
C ILE A 132 -0.46 1.94 11.11
N LYS A 133 -0.94 2.40 9.97
CA LYS A 133 -2.18 3.19 9.89
C LYS A 133 -3.36 2.32 10.34
N PRO A 134 -4.36 2.87 11.03
CA PRO A 134 -4.59 4.27 11.35
C PRO A 134 -4.02 4.75 12.70
N TYR A 135 -3.09 4.03 13.31
CA TYR A 135 -2.53 4.44 14.61
C TYR A 135 -1.73 5.75 14.49
N PRO A 136 -1.92 6.72 15.43
CA PRO A 136 -1.31 8.05 15.34
C PRO A 136 0.20 8.05 15.17
N LYS A 137 0.90 7.08 15.77
CA LYS A 137 2.36 6.99 15.77
C LYS A 137 2.98 7.04 14.36
N ILE A 138 2.38 6.36 13.37
CA ILE A 138 2.98 6.30 12.04
C ILE A 138 2.91 7.65 11.30
N TYR A 139 1.86 8.43 11.53
CA TYR A 139 1.73 9.78 10.98
C TYR A 139 2.71 10.74 11.66
N THR A 140 2.85 10.65 12.99
CA THR A 140 3.86 11.44 13.73
C THR A 140 5.27 11.17 13.22
N ILE A 141 5.62 9.91 12.95
CA ILE A 141 6.91 9.55 12.32
C ILE A 141 7.09 10.26 10.98
N LEU A 142 6.07 10.26 10.11
CA LEU A 142 6.12 10.97 8.83
C LEU A 142 6.39 12.46 9.03
N PHE A 143 5.65 13.10 9.94
CA PHE A 143 5.76 14.54 10.19
C PHE A 143 7.14 14.90 10.76
N GLU A 144 7.64 14.17 11.74
CA GLU A 144 8.94 14.39 12.35
C GLU A 144 10.09 14.12 11.36
N GLN A 145 10.06 13.01 10.63
CA GLN A 145 11.13 12.61 9.72
C GLN A 145 11.34 13.61 8.58
N TYR A 146 10.27 14.24 8.10
CA TYR A 146 10.33 15.15 6.96
C TYR A 146 10.02 16.60 7.33
N SER A 147 9.92 16.92 8.62
CA SER A 147 9.61 18.27 9.14
C SER A 147 8.36 18.83 8.48
N LEU A 148 7.25 18.07 8.54
CA LEU A 148 5.97 18.44 7.95
C LEU A 148 5.04 19.05 9.00
N THR A 149 4.29 20.08 8.58
CA THR A 149 3.14 20.62 9.32
C THR A 149 1.90 19.87 8.85
N PRO A 150 1.16 19.16 9.73
CA PRO A 150 0.02 18.34 9.32
C PRO A 150 -1.02 19.09 8.48
N GLU A 151 -1.35 20.32 8.86
CA GLU A 151 -2.35 21.18 8.21
C GLU A 151 -1.94 21.63 6.80
N GLU A 152 -0.63 21.57 6.47
CA GLU A 152 -0.08 21.89 5.15
C GLU A 152 0.05 20.64 4.26
N CYS A 153 -0.33 19.47 4.78
CA CYS A 153 -0.31 18.19 4.07
C CYS A 153 -1.71 17.83 3.56
N PHE A 154 -1.76 17.03 2.51
CA PHE A 154 -3.00 16.42 2.02
C PHE A 154 -2.79 14.94 1.81
N PHE A 155 -3.57 14.10 2.53
CA PHE A 155 -3.39 12.66 2.54
C PHE A 155 -4.36 11.97 1.60
N ILE A 156 -3.87 11.05 0.77
CA ILE A 156 -4.66 10.26 -0.17
C ILE A 156 -4.48 8.79 0.18
N ASP A 157 -5.56 8.12 0.56
CA ASP A 157 -5.57 6.71 0.93
C ASP A 157 -6.90 6.08 0.53
N ASP A 158 -6.94 4.77 0.26
CA ASP A 158 -8.14 4.05 -0.15
C ASP A 158 -9.03 3.66 1.06
N ARG A 159 -8.50 3.75 2.28
CA ARG A 159 -9.19 3.34 3.50
C ARG A 159 -9.66 4.54 4.32
N PRO A 160 -10.98 4.67 4.57
CA PRO A 160 -11.52 5.79 5.35
C PRO A 160 -10.91 5.91 6.76
N GLU A 161 -10.63 4.78 7.42
CA GLU A 161 -10.02 4.75 8.73
C GLU A 161 -8.60 5.34 8.74
N ASN A 162 -7.85 5.16 7.66
CA ASN A 162 -6.52 5.76 7.52
C ASN A 162 -6.62 7.28 7.35
N ILE A 163 -7.59 7.75 6.56
CA ILE A 163 -7.86 9.19 6.43
C ILE A 163 -8.23 9.77 7.80
N SER A 164 -9.17 9.15 8.51
CA SER A 164 -9.57 9.61 9.86
C SER A 164 -8.41 9.63 10.86
N GLY A 165 -7.45 8.69 10.74
CA GLY A 165 -6.23 8.70 11.55
C GLY A 165 -5.32 9.91 11.28
N GLY A 166 -5.22 10.36 10.03
CA GLY A 166 -4.51 11.58 9.65
C GLY A 166 -5.24 12.85 10.12
N GLU A 167 -6.56 12.91 9.90
CA GLU A 167 -7.42 14.04 10.31
C GLU A 167 -7.40 14.27 11.82
N PHE A 168 -7.34 13.20 12.61
CA PHE A 168 -7.18 13.30 14.07
C PHE A 168 -5.93 14.07 14.48
N LEU A 169 -4.90 14.08 13.63
CA LEU A 169 -3.64 14.83 13.86
C LEU A 169 -3.56 16.13 13.06
N GLY A 170 -4.66 16.58 12.44
CA GLY A 170 -4.73 17.83 11.69
C GLY A 170 -4.38 17.71 10.21
N MET A 171 -4.10 16.52 9.67
CA MET A 171 -3.79 16.30 8.27
C MET A 171 -5.06 16.01 7.47
N PRO A 172 -5.61 16.96 6.66
CA PRO A 172 -6.77 16.68 5.81
C PRO A 172 -6.47 15.62 4.76
N GLY A 173 -7.50 14.89 4.35
CA GLY A 173 -7.31 13.83 3.38
C GLY A 173 -8.49 13.57 2.45
N PHE A 174 -8.30 12.59 1.57
CA PHE A 174 -9.29 12.15 0.59
C PHE A 174 -9.30 10.63 0.49
N VAL A 175 -10.48 10.02 0.60
CA VAL A 175 -10.66 8.59 0.41
C VAL A 175 -10.70 8.28 -1.09
N PHE A 176 -9.62 7.73 -1.59
CA PHE A 176 -9.48 7.41 -3.00
C PHE A 176 -10.24 6.13 -3.37
N LYS A 177 -11.11 6.19 -4.38
CA LYS A 177 -11.97 5.09 -4.83
C LYS A 177 -11.62 4.60 -6.24
N ASN A 178 -10.33 4.55 -6.58
CA ASN A 178 -9.83 4.17 -7.90
C ASN A 178 -10.33 5.07 -9.05
N ASP A 179 -10.70 6.32 -8.75
CA ASP A 179 -11.10 7.32 -9.73
C ASP A 179 -10.13 8.53 -9.67
N VAL A 180 -9.17 8.54 -10.59
CA VAL A 180 -8.17 9.61 -10.68
C VAL A 180 -8.81 10.93 -11.11
N ALA A 181 -9.91 10.92 -11.87
CA ALA A 181 -10.62 12.13 -12.27
C ALA A 181 -11.34 12.77 -11.07
N GLU A 182 -11.95 11.95 -10.19
CA GLU A 182 -12.54 12.42 -8.93
C GLU A 182 -11.46 13.04 -8.02
N LEU A 183 -10.33 12.35 -7.83
CA LEU A 183 -9.20 12.88 -7.06
C LEU A 183 -8.70 14.20 -7.64
N ARG A 184 -8.55 14.29 -8.95
CA ARG A 184 -8.11 15.52 -9.62
C ARG A 184 -9.07 16.68 -9.36
N ASN A 185 -10.37 16.45 -9.43
CA ASN A 185 -11.39 17.46 -9.15
C ASN A 185 -11.30 17.92 -7.68
N GLU A 186 -11.12 17.02 -6.75
CA GLU A 186 -10.92 17.37 -5.33
C GLU A 186 -9.67 18.26 -5.13
N LEU A 187 -8.55 17.92 -5.78
CA LEU A 187 -7.33 18.72 -5.72
C LEU A 187 -7.52 20.13 -6.31
N ILE A 188 -8.30 20.26 -7.39
CA ILE A 188 -8.65 21.56 -7.97
C ILE A 188 -9.53 22.38 -7.02
N GLN A 189 -10.56 21.78 -6.41
CA GLN A 189 -11.45 22.47 -5.48
C GLN A 189 -10.72 22.98 -4.23
N ARG A 190 -9.63 22.31 -3.84
CA ARG A 190 -8.75 22.73 -2.74
C ARG A 190 -7.67 23.72 -3.14
N GLY A 191 -7.57 24.07 -4.41
CA GLY A 191 -6.52 24.97 -4.93
C GLY A 191 -5.11 24.34 -4.94
N ILE A 192 -5.04 23.00 -4.95
CA ILE A 192 -3.79 22.25 -5.06
C ILE A 192 -3.37 22.12 -6.53
N LEU A 193 -4.35 21.97 -7.45
CA LEU A 193 -4.13 21.93 -8.90
C LEU A 193 -4.68 23.12 -9.62
#